data_3df9f63dfbb07a36b469ee3d99daaf9c
#
_entry.id   3df9f63dfbb07a36b469ee3d99daaf9c
#
_cell.length_a   1.000
_cell.length_b   1.000
_cell.length_c   1.000
_cell.angle_alpha   90.00
_cell.angle_beta   90.00
_cell.angle_gamma   90.00
#
_symmetry.space_group_name_H-M   'P 1'
#
loop_
_entity.id
_entity.type
_entity.pdbx_description
1 polymer ?
#
loop_
_entity_poly.entity_id
_entity_poly.type
_entity_poly.pdbx_seq_one_letter_code
_entity_poly.pdbx_strand_id
1 'polypeptide(L)'
;VCYTGRSPLEAGSIGIDMSADDVSFRCNLVTVSDEPNFEDKTLVDYCAGDISTAEAKVLVDYLAEHFNNEEFDLYSGVSYRHCLIWHGGTTDLAPLTPPHDITGRVVRDYVPKHPNAAKLYDMMKKSVELLKDHPINKDRIARGLNPANCVWFWGEGRRAELENFTKKTGLK
;
A
#
# COMPACT_ATOMS: atom_id res chain seq x y z
N VAL A 1 9.87 12.68 -5.88
CA VAL A 1 9.59 11.82 -6.92
C VAL A 1 8.22 11.15 -6.83
N CYS A 2 7.23 11.79 -6.48
CA CYS A 2 5.94 11.15 -6.33
C CYS A 2 4.99 11.70 -7.33
N TYR A 3 4.83 11.02 -8.40
CA TYR A 3 3.80 11.40 -9.33
C TYR A 3 2.87 10.24 -9.55
N THR A 4 1.73 10.56 -10.05
CA THR A 4 0.64 9.62 -10.21
C THR A 4 1.02 8.50 -11.16
N GLY A 5 0.51 7.31 -10.90
CA GLY A 5 0.74 6.18 -11.77
C GLY A 5 2.14 5.60 -11.67
N ARG A 6 2.77 5.79 -10.53
CA ARG A 6 4.15 5.39 -10.34
C ARG A 6 4.34 3.93 -10.02
N SER A 7 3.28 3.24 -9.63
CA SER A 7 3.44 1.87 -9.19
C SER A 7 4.18 0.99 -10.18
N PRO A 8 3.93 1.07 -11.50
CA PRO A 8 4.73 0.27 -12.43
C PRO A 8 6.20 0.61 -12.38
N LEU A 9 6.56 1.89 -12.20
CA LEU A 9 7.94 2.29 -12.06
C LEU A 9 8.53 1.82 -10.74
N GLU A 10 7.76 1.87 -9.68
CA GLU A 10 8.20 1.37 -8.38
C GLU A 10 8.47 -0.12 -8.43
N ALA A 11 7.57 -0.88 -9.06
CA ALA A 11 7.76 -2.30 -9.22
C ALA A 11 9.06 -2.60 -9.97
N GLY A 12 9.30 -1.88 -11.06
CA GLY A 12 10.53 -2.04 -11.82
C GLY A 12 11.78 -1.73 -11.00
N SER A 13 11.71 -0.67 -10.17
CA SER A 13 12.87 -0.26 -9.40
C SER A 13 13.23 -1.24 -8.30
N ILE A 14 12.29 -2.06 -7.84
CA ILE A 14 12.59 -3.08 -6.84
C ILE A 14 12.71 -4.47 -7.45
N GLY A 15 12.79 -4.55 -8.78
CA GLY A 15 13.11 -5.80 -9.46
C GLY A 15 11.95 -6.76 -9.67
N ILE A 16 10.72 -6.25 -9.67
CA ILE A 16 9.54 -7.08 -9.86
C ILE A 16 9.17 -7.16 -11.33
N ASP A 17 8.97 -8.36 -11.84
CA ASP A 17 8.46 -8.56 -13.19
C ASP A 17 6.94 -8.44 -13.20
N MET A 18 6.42 -7.61 -14.12
CA MET A 18 4.98 -7.47 -14.30
C MET A 18 4.60 -7.91 -15.70
N SER A 19 3.51 -8.65 -15.82
CA SER A 19 2.91 -8.92 -17.12
C SER A 19 1.97 -7.78 -17.51
N ALA A 20 1.49 -7.80 -18.76
CA ALA A 20 0.60 -6.76 -19.26
C ALA A 20 -0.74 -6.72 -18.52
N ASP A 21 -1.16 -7.84 -17.94
CA ASP A 21 -2.43 -7.93 -17.23
C ASP A 21 -2.32 -7.57 -15.76
N ASP A 22 -1.14 -7.32 -15.26
CA ASP A 22 -0.95 -7.04 -13.83
C ASP A 22 -1.20 -5.57 -13.54
N VAL A 23 -1.78 -5.32 -12.37
CA VAL A 23 -1.95 -3.97 -11.84
C VAL A 23 -1.05 -3.83 -10.64
N SER A 24 -0.27 -2.76 -10.58
CA SER A 24 0.56 -2.51 -9.42
C SER A 24 -0.03 -1.36 -8.60
N PHE A 25 0.21 -1.43 -7.29
CA PHE A 25 -0.23 -0.40 -6.35
C PHE A 25 0.94 -0.02 -5.48
N ARG A 26 1.00 1.25 -5.14
CA ARG A 26 1.88 1.66 -4.05
C ARG A 26 1.21 1.21 -2.76
N CYS A 27 2.02 0.71 -1.85
CA CYS A 27 1.53 0.23 -0.56
C CYS A 27 2.35 0.92 0.51
N ASN A 28 1.71 1.81 1.25
CA ASN A 28 2.39 2.47 2.37
C ASN A 28 2.07 1.73 3.65
N LEU A 29 3.08 1.60 4.52
CA LEU A 29 2.83 1.27 5.92
C LEU A 29 2.49 2.58 6.61
N VAL A 30 1.32 2.65 7.22
CA VAL A 30 0.83 3.89 7.83
C VAL A 30 0.44 3.63 9.27
N THR A 31 0.29 4.72 10.03
CA THR A 31 -0.24 4.67 11.39
C THR A 31 -1.67 5.15 11.37
N VAL A 32 -2.58 4.34 11.89
CA VAL A 32 -3.96 4.74 12.11
C VAL A 32 -4.28 4.65 13.59
N SER A 33 -5.28 5.42 14.02
CA SER A 33 -5.73 5.39 15.42
C SER A 33 -6.47 4.07 15.71
N ASP A 34 -6.83 3.84 16.96
CA ASP A 34 -7.25 2.52 17.41
C ASP A 34 -8.77 2.36 17.60
N GLU A 35 -9.57 3.18 16.92
CA GLU A 35 -11.02 2.99 16.96
C GLU A 35 -11.41 1.61 16.46
N PRO A 36 -12.49 1.03 17.00
CA PRO A 36 -12.91 -0.33 16.62
C PRO A 36 -13.31 -0.47 15.16
N ASN A 37 -14.01 0.53 14.60
CA ASN A 37 -14.39 0.52 13.20
C ASN A 37 -13.30 1.14 12.35
N PHE A 38 -12.94 0.46 11.25
CA PHE A 38 -11.91 0.99 10.38
C PHE A 38 -12.26 2.39 9.88
N GLU A 39 -13.52 2.61 9.50
CA GLU A 39 -13.95 3.88 8.94
C GLU A 39 -13.90 5.04 9.95
N ASP A 40 -13.90 4.73 11.23
CA ASP A 40 -13.81 5.77 12.27
C ASP A 40 -12.37 6.13 12.62
N LYS A 41 -11.41 5.38 12.10
CA LYS A 41 -10.01 5.64 12.40
C LYS A 41 -9.51 6.90 11.72
N THR A 42 -8.53 7.54 12.37
CA THR A 42 -7.83 8.69 11.79
C THR A 42 -6.51 8.21 11.21
N LEU A 43 -6.15 8.71 10.04
CA LEU A 43 -4.81 8.47 9.50
C LEU A 43 -3.84 9.38 10.26
N VAL A 44 -3.08 8.79 11.18
CA VAL A 44 -2.22 9.55 12.06
C VAL A 44 -0.91 9.94 11.37
N ASP A 45 -0.35 9.01 10.59
CA ASP A 45 0.95 9.23 9.98
C ASP A 45 1.05 8.39 8.70
N TYR A 46 1.33 9.04 7.59
CA TYR A 46 1.39 8.34 6.30
C TYR A 46 2.68 7.55 6.11
N CYS A 47 3.68 7.75 6.94
CA CYS A 47 4.97 7.09 6.82
C CYS A 47 5.32 6.24 8.04
N ALA A 48 4.36 6.03 8.94
CA ALA A 48 4.56 5.21 10.13
C ALA A 48 5.80 5.61 10.92
N GLY A 49 5.98 6.92 11.13
CA GLY A 49 7.12 7.44 11.90
C GLY A 49 8.44 7.20 11.19
N ASP A 50 8.45 7.24 9.86
CA ASP A 50 9.66 6.98 9.06
C ASP A 50 10.30 5.64 9.42
N ILE A 51 9.47 4.61 9.45
CA ILE A 51 9.90 3.26 9.84
C ILE A 51 11.14 2.83 9.05
N SER A 52 12.07 2.15 9.73
CA SER A 52 13.27 1.67 9.07
C SER A 52 12.93 0.58 8.06
N THR A 53 13.79 0.45 7.05
CA THR A 53 13.61 -0.59 6.03
C THR A 53 13.64 -1.97 6.65
N ALA A 54 14.52 -2.19 7.64
CA ALA A 54 14.64 -3.49 8.30
C ALA A 54 13.36 -3.87 9.05
N GLU A 55 12.79 -2.93 9.81
CA GLU A 55 11.53 -3.19 10.52
C GLU A 55 10.38 -3.40 9.54
N ALA A 56 10.33 -2.56 8.51
CA ALA A 56 9.28 -2.64 7.51
C ALA A 56 9.31 -3.97 6.77
N LYS A 57 10.50 -4.46 6.46
CA LYS A 57 10.62 -5.73 5.75
C LYS A 57 10.02 -6.88 6.56
N VAL A 58 10.26 -6.91 7.86
CA VAL A 58 9.69 -7.94 8.72
C VAL A 58 8.17 -7.87 8.69
N LEU A 59 7.61 -6.67 8.80
CA LEU A 59 6.16 -6.50 8.80
C LEU A 59 5.54 -6.86 7.45
N VAL A 60 6.16 -6.44 6.36
CA VAL A 60 5.64 -6.73 5.02
C VAL A 60 5.75 -8.22 4.70
N ASP A 61 6.84 -8.86 5.09
CA ASP A 61 6.99 -10.31 4.90
C ASP A 61 5.93 -11.07 5.68
N TYR A 62 5.62 -10.61 6.89
CA TYR A 62 4.55 -11.20 7.70
C TYR A 62 3.19 -11.04 7.01
N LEU A 63 2.90 -9.85 6.49
CA LEU A 63 1.66 -9.64 5.75
C LEU A 63 1.61 -10.48 4.49
N ALA A 64 2.74 -10.63 3.80
CA ALA A 64 2.78 -11.42 2.59
C ALA A 64 2.40 -12.88 2.84
N GLU A 65 2.75 -13.41 4.01
CA GLU A 65 2.36 -14.78 4.37
C GLU A 65 0.85 -14.94 4.41
N HIS A 66 0.13 -13.85 4.70
CA HIS A 66 -1.33 -13.87 4.80
C HIS A 66 -2.03 -13.44 3.52
N PHE A 67 -1.38 -12.58 2.73
CA PHE A 67 -2.04 -11.96 1.58
C PHE A 67 -1.63 -12.56 0.25
N ASN A 68 -0.42 -13.13 0.13
CA ASN A 68 0.05 -13.65 -1.15
C ASN A 68 -0.73 -14.89 -1.53
N ASN A 69 -1.16 -14.92 -2.79
CA ASN A 69 -1.88 -16.08 -3.34
C ASN A 69 -1.74 -16.00 -4.86
N GLU A 70 -2.61 -16.69 -5.59
CA GLU A 70 -2.56 -16.68 -7.05
C GLU A 70 -2.90 -15.33 -7.64
N GLU A 71 -3.62 -14.50 -6.88
CA GLU A 71 -4.12 -13.22 -7.36
C GLU A 71 -3.25 -12.05 -6.93
N PHE A 72 -2.67 -12.10 -5.74
CA PHE A 72 -1.93 -10.97 -5.17
C PHE A 72 -0.54 -11.36 -4.72
N ASP A 73 0.42 -10.46 -4.95
CA ASP A 73 1.78 -10.57 -4.40
C ASP A 73 2.15 -9.23 -3.75
N LEU A 74 2.56 -9.28 -2.49
CA LEU A 74 3.01 -8.11 -1.76
C LEU A 74 4.54 -8.14 -1.64
N TYR A 75 5.18 -7.06 -2.02
CA TYR A 75 6.65 -6.94 -2.03
C TYR A 75 7.10 -5.81 -1.14
N SER A 76 8.16 -6.05 -0.39
CA SER A 76 8.76 -5.01 0.44
C SER A 76 9.66 -4.11 -0.40
N GLY A 77 9.64 -2.83 -0.07
CA GLY A 77 10.50 -1.84 -0.68
C GLY A 77 11.36 -1.17 0.37
N VAL A 78 11.35 0.15 0.40
CA VAL A 78 12.21 0.94 1.28
C VAL A 78 11.35 1.72 2.27
N SER A 79 11.71 1.63 3.57
CA SER A 79 11.02 2.35 4.64
C SER A 79 9.53 2.03 4.63
N TYR A 80 8.67 3.03 4.50
CA TYR A 80 7.22 2.83 4.50
C TYR A 80 6.66 2.54 3.10
N ARG A 81 7.48 2.49 2.07
CA ARG A 81 7.04 2.37 0.67
C ARG A 81 7.24 0.96 0.16
N HIS A 82 6.13 0.32 -0.22
CA HIS A 82 6.10 -1.06 -0.69
C HIS A 82 5.22 -1.16 -1.91
N CYS A 83 5.05 -2.36 -2.45
CA CYS A 83 4.32 -2.55 -3.70
C CYS A 83 3.42 -3.79 -3.61
N LEU A 84 2.21 -3.66 -4.11
CA LEU A 84 1.29 -4.80 -4.26
C LEU A 84 1.05 -5.01 -5.76
N ILE A 85 1.14 -6.27 -6.18
CA ILE A 85 0.81 -6.64 -7.57
C ILE A 85 -0.49 -7.45 -7.54
N TRP A 86 -1.44 -7.05 -8.37
CA TRP A 86 -2.72 -7.74 -8.52
C TRP A 86 -2.74 -8.37 -9.91
N HIS A 87 -2.57 -9.69 -9.96
CA HIS A 87 -2.53 -10.43 -11.22
C HIS A 87 -3.93 -10.51 -11.81
N GLY A 88 -4.07 -10.04 -13.04
CA GLY A 88 -5.37 -10.04 -13.70
C GLY A 88 -6.36 -9.04 -13.13
N GLY A 89 -5.84 -8.02 -12.42
CA GLY A 89 -6.69 -7.02 -11.79
C GLY A 89 -7.20 -5.96 -12.75
N THR A 90 -7.72 -4.89 -12.18
CA THR A 90 -8.29 -3.80 -12.96
C THR A 90 -7.89 -2.47 -12.37
N THR A 91 -7.78 -1.44 -13.23
CA THR A 91 -7.60 -0.07 -12.77
C THR A 91 -8.94 0.69 -12.71
N ASP A 92 -10.04 0.01 -13.01
CA ASP A 92 -11.38 0.60 -12.94
C ASP A 92 -11.87 0.52 -11.49
N LEU A 93 -11.32 1.39 -10.64
CA LEU A 93 -11.49 1.32 -9.20
C LEU A 93 -12.00 2.62 -8.58
N ALA A 94 -12.28 3.64 -9.34
CA ALA A 94 -12.35 5.01 -8.84
C ALA A 94 -11.00 5.38 -8.21
N PRO A 95 -10.59 6.64 -8.27
CA PRO A 95 -9.27 7.03 -7.80
C PRO A 95 -9.05 6.66 -6.34
N LEU A 96 -7.91 6.04 -6.04
CA LEU A 96 -7.51 5.75 -4.68
C LEU A 96 -6.79 6.97 -4.11
N THR A 97 -7.01 7.26 -2.85
CA THR A 97 -6.49 8.47 -2.22
C THR A 97 -5.08 8.25 -1.69
N PRO A 98 -4.11 9.10 -2.04
CA PRO A 98 -2.79 9.02 -1.43
C PRO A 98 -2.88 9.29 0.07
N PRO A 99 -2.21 8.49 0.91
CA PRO A 99 -2.35 8.67 2.37
C PRO A 99 -1.78 9.99 2.87
N HIS A 100 -0.78 10.54 2.19
CA HIS A 100 -0.21 11.82 2.63
C HIS A 100 -1.17 12.99 2.45
N ASP A 101 -2.21 12.84 1.64
CA ASP A 101 -3.20 13.89 1.44
C ASP A 101 -4.24 13.93 2.56
N ILE A 102 -4.32 12.89 3.38
CA ILE A 102 -5.37 12.77 4.38
C ILE A 102 -4.81 12.59 5.80
N THR A 103 -3.55 12.88 6.00
CA THR A 103 -2.96 12.80 7.34
C THR A 103 -3.71 13.71 8.29
N GLY A 104 -4.12 13.17 9.43
CA GLY A 104 -4.91 13.89 10.42
C GLY A 104 -6.40 13.85 10.18
N ARG A 105 -6.86 13.13 9.16
CA ARG A 105 -8.29 13.05 8.83
C ARG A 105 -8.83 11.66 9.10
N VAL A 106 -10.13 11.60 9.39
CA VAL A 106 -10.83 10.32 9.51
C VAL A 106 -10.91 9.69 8.12
N VAL A 107 -10.66 8.39 8.05
CA VAL A 107 -10.49 7.73 6.75
C VAL A 107 -11.80 7.43 6.03
N ARG A 108 -12.93 7.60 6.69
CA ARG A 108 -14.25 7.19 6.18
C ARG A 108 -14.52 7.61 4.74
N ASP A 109 -14.19 8.85 4.40
CA ASP A 109 -14.49 9.39 3.07
C ASP A 109 -13.44 9.04 2.03
N TYR A 110 -12.38 8.37 2.45
CA TYR A 110 -11.20 8.13 1.60
C TYR A 110 -10.89 6.67 1.38
N VAL A 111 -11.61 5.76 2.04
CA VAL A 111 -11.40 4.32 1.86
C VAL A 111 -11.89 3.90 0.47
N PRO A 112 -11.36 2.80 -0.08
CA PRO A 112 -11.82 2.32 -1.38
C PRO A 112 -13.29 1.92 -1.30
N LYS A 113 -14.13 2.52 -2.13
CA LYS A 113 -15.56 2.27 -2.10
C LYS A 113 -16.08 1.60 -3.36
N HIS A 114 -15.28 1.59 -4.41
CA HIS A 114 -15.70 0.97 -5.66
C HIS A 114 -15.79 -0.55 -5.46
N PRO A 115 -16.82 -1.20 -6.01
CA PRO A 115 -16.97 -2.65 -5.86
C PRO A 115 -15.73 -3.43 -6.31
N ASN A 116 -15.05 -2.97 -7.35
CA ASN A 116 -13.85 -3.65 -7.82
C ASN A 116 -12.67 -3.53 -6.85
N ALA A 117 -12.75 -2.62 -5.89
CA ALA A 117 -11.69 -2.43 -4.89
C ALA A 117 -12.00 -3.13 -3.57
N ALA A 118 -13.08 -3.91 -3.50
CA ALA A 118 -13.49 -4.53 -2.24
C ALA A 118 -12.39 -5.41 -1.65
N LYS A 119 -11.67 -6.15 -2.47
CA LYS A 119 -10.58 -7.01 -2.00
C LYS A 119 -9.44 -6.19 -1.40
N LEU A 120 -9.13 -5.05 -2.01
CA LEU A 120 -8.09 -4.15 -1.48
C LEU A 120 -8.50 -3.61 -0.12
N TYR A 121 -9.75 -3.17 0.01
CA TYR A 121 -10.26 -2.66 1.27
C TYR A 121 -10.23 -3.74 2.35
N ASP A 122 -10.63 -4.96 2.00
CA ASP A 122 -10.57 -6.07 2.95
C ASP A 122 -9.15 -6.33 3.44
N MET A 123 -8.16 -6.25 2.55
CA MET A 123 -6.78 -6.42 2.95
C MET A 123 -6.32 -5.29 3.87
N MET A 124 -6.73 -4.06 3.60
CA MET A 124 -6.41 -2.93 4.47
C MET A 124 -6.97 -3.14 5.87
N LYS A 125 -8.23 -3.55 5.96
CA LYS A 125 -8.85 -3.81 7.27
C LYS A 125 -8.16 -4.96 7.98
N LYS A 126 -7.83 -6.02 7.25
CA LYS A 126 -7.18 -7.18 7.84
C LYS A 126 -5.78 -6.85 8.32
N SER A 127 -5.08 -5.95 7.65
CA SER A 127 -3.74 -5.57 8.06
C SER A 127 -3.72 -4.98 9.47
N VAL A 128 -4.77 -4.24 9.84
CA VAL A 128 -4.87 -3.69 11.19
C VAL A 128 -4.88 -4.83 12.22
N GLU A 129 -5.70 -5.86 11.97
CA GLU A 129 -5.78 -6.99 12.89
C GLU A 129 -4.47 -7.75 12.99
N LEU A 130 -3.76 -7.88 11.87
CA LEU A 130 -2.50 -8.62 11.84
C LEU A 130 -1.35 -7.84 12.47
N LEU A 131 -1.34 -6.52 12.31
CA LEU A 131 -0.19 -5.72 12.69
C LEU A 131 -0.30 -5.11 14.09
N LYS A 132 -1.51 -4.91 14.60
CA LYS A 132 -1.68 -4.15 15.85
C LYS A 132 -0.93 -4.77 17.03
N ASP A 133 -0.82 -6.08 17.08
CA ASP A 133 -0.15 -6.77 18.17
C ASP A 133 1.20 -7.36 17.78
N HIS A 134 1.71 -7.01 16.61
CA HIS A 134 3.00 -7.53 16.17
C HIS A 134 4.11 -7.06 17.10
N PRO A 135 5.08 -7.92 17.43
CA PRO A 135 6.16 -7.53 18.36
C PRO A 135 6.92 -6.27 17.95
N ILE A 136 7.14 -6.06 16.65
CA ILE A 136 7.81 -4.85 16.18
C ILE A 136 7.00 -3.61 16.56
N ASN A 137 5.67 -3.67 16.41
CA ASN A 137 4.83 -2.53 16.75
C ASN A 137 4.74 -2.31 18.24
N LYS A 138 4.71 -3.38 19.03
CA LYS A 138 4.75 -3.25 20.47
C LYS A 138 6.04 -2.59 20.94
N ASP A 139 7.16 -2.97 20.35
CA ASP A 139 8.46 -2.37 20.64
C ASP A 139 8.48 -0.89 20.24
N ARG A 140 7.96 -0.56 19.05
CA ARG A 140 7.92 0.82 18.60
C ARG A 140 7.10 1.68 19.56
N ILE A 141 5.92 1.21 19.96
CA ILE A 141 5.09 1.95 20.91
C ILE A 141 5.82 2.13 22.23
N ALA A 142 6.48 1.10 22.71
CA ALA A 142 7.24 1.18 23.96
C ALA A 142 8.36 2.21 23.90
N ARG A 143 8.92 2.44 22.69
CA ARG A 143 9.97 3.44 22.47
C ARG A 143 9.43 4.82 22.13
N GLY A 144 8.11 4.99 22.13
CA GLY A 144 7.49 6.27 21.79
C GLY A 144 7.42 6.56 20.31
N LEU A 145 7.53 5.53 19.48
CA LEU A 145 7.46 5.68 18.02
C LEU A 145 6.08 5.25 17.51
N ASN A 146 5.67 5.81 16.38
CA ASN A 146 4.41 5.43 15.76
C ASN A 146 4.49 4.01 15.23
N PRO A 147 3.48 3.17 15.49
CA PRO A 147 3.48 1.82 14.94
C PRO A 147 3.08 1.85 13.46
N ALA A 148 3.53 0.85 12.71
CA ALA A 148 3.07 0.63 11.34
C ALA A 148 1.94 -0.39 11.42
N ASN A 149 0.72 0.09 11.68
CA ASN A 149 -0.39 -0.80 12.02
C ASN A 149 -1.44 -0.93 10.94
N CYS A 150 -1.16 -0.43 9.74
CA CYS A 150 -2.10 -0.55 8.62
C CYS A 150 -1.33 -0.41 7.31
N VAL A 151 -1.83 -1.05 6.25
CA VAL A 151 -1.33 -0.78 4.90
C VAL A 151 -2.37 0.06 4.16
N TRP A 152 -1.89 0.93 3.27
CA TRP A 152 -2.75 1.79 2.46
C TRP A 152 -2.34 1.66 1.01
N PHE A 153 -3.27 1.24 0.15
CA PHE A 153 -3.02 1.03 -1.27
C PHE A 153 -3.46 2.24 -2.08
N TRP A 154 -2.62 2.67 -3.03
CA TRP A 154 -2.91 3.79 -3.90
C TRP A 154 -1.99 3.76 -5.11
N GLY A 155 -2.16 4.70 -6.04
CA GLY A 155 -1.25 4.83 -7.16
C GLY A 155 -1.30 3.66 -8.13
N GLU A 156 -2.51 3.19 -8.43
CA GLU A 156 -2.70 2.04 -9.32
C GLU A 156 -2.21 2.33 -10.73
N GLY A 157 -1.69 1.30 -11.41
CA GLY A 157 -1.25 1.44 -12.78
C GLY A 157 -0.95 0.10 -13.43
N ARG A 158 -0.96 0.09 -14.76
CA ARG A 158 -0.65 -1.09 -15.56
C ARG A 158 0.65 -0.87 -16.32
N ARG A 159 1.35 -1.96 -16.58
CA ARG A 159 2.55 -1.92 -17.39
C ARG A 159 2.27 -1.40 -18.80
N ALA A 160 1.15 -1.80 -19.38
CA ALA A 160 0.79 -1.36 -20.74
C ALA A 160 0.63 0.15 -20.80
N GLU A 161 0.07 0.76 -19.77
CA GLU A 161 -0.07 2.21 -19.72
C GLU A 161 1.28 2.90 -19.69
N LEU A 162 2.22 2.37 -18.96
CA LEU A 162 3.56 2.92 -18.92
C LEU A 162 4.25 2.82 -20.28
N GLU A 163 4.12 1.68 -20.94
CA GLU A 163 4.70 1.50 -22.25
C GLU A 163 4.10 2.44 -23.29
N ASN A 164 2.79 2.62 -23.24
CA ASN A 164 2.12 3.56 -24.16
C ASN A 164 2.59 4.99 -23.93
N PHE A 165 2.76 5.38 -22.69
CA PHE A 165 3.29 6.70 -22.38
C PHE A 165 4.68 6.90 -22.97
N THR A 166 5.53 5.91 -22.84
CA THR A 166 6.89 5.98 -23.37
C THR A 166 6.87 6.15 -24.89
N LYS A 167 6.02 5.40 -25.56
CA LYS A 167 5.91 5.52 -27.02
C LYS A 167 5.42 6.91 -27.43
N LYS A 168 4.44 7.45 -26.71
CA LYS A 168 3.90 8.76 -27.04
C LYS A 168 4.93 9.86 -26.88
N THR A 169 5.83 9.72 -25.98
CA THR A 169 6.85 10.75 -25.76
C THR A 169 8.04 10.58 -26.68
N GLY A 170 8.07 9.54 -27.48
CA GLY A 170 9.16 9.32 -28.41
C GLY A 170 10.45 8.87 -27.76
N LEU A 171 10.36 8.38 -26.60
CA LEU A 171 11.53 7.90 -25.87
C LEU A 171 11.88 6.49 -26.24
N LYS A 172 11.63 6.06 -27.06
CA LYS A 172 11.95 4.84 -27.34
C LYS A 172 12.56 4.52 -27.93
#